data_8b5b43e8c7cd67cceac220a3e5df8bf4
#
_entry.id   8b5b43e8c7cd67cceac220a3e5df8bf4
#
_cell.length_a   1.000
_cell.length_b   1.000
_cell.length_c   1.000
_cell.angle_alpha   90.00
_cell.angle_beta   90.00
_cell.angle_gamma   90.00
#
_symmetry.space_group_name_H-M   'P 1'
#
loop_
_entity.id
_entity.type
_entity.pdbx_description
1 polymer ?
#
loop_
_entity_poly.entity_id
_entity_poly.type
_entity_poly.pdbx_seq_one_letter_code
_entity_poly.pdbx_strand_id
1 'polypeptide(L)'
;KVSKTLRLSVFKLFNTLISKANLHSQFKINKTDMTITNTRNKSNLHFLGLDDPEKLKSIDGITGIWVEEASEMEQKDILELNRRLRGETKYYKQIILTFNPISHLHWLKAHFFDNPASKAHIYKTTYLDNSFIDEEYKQELEDIKNYDEQQYRIYALGEWGVLNGNIIHHRFNKDIHISNKTIHDF
;
A
#
# COMPACT_ATOMS: atom_id res chain seq x y z
N LYS A 1 -1.16 3.07 -8.39
CA LYS A 1 -2.33 3.53 -9.20
C LYS A 1 -1.85 4.28 -10.45
N VAL A 2 -2.61 4.23 -11.53
CA VAL A 2 -2.37 5.03 -12.74
C VAL A 2 -2.76 6.49 -12.52
N SER A 3 -2.13 7.42 -13.23
CA SER A 3 -2.34 8.88 -13.06
C SER A 3 -3.80 9.31 -13.13
N LYS A 4 -4.60 8.69 -14.01
CA LYS A 4 -6.04 8.99 -14.13
C LYS A 4 -6.81 8.65 -12.85
N THR A 5 -6.53 7.54 -12.23
CA THR A 5 -7.16 7.10 -10.98
C THR A 5 -6.75 8.00 -9.81
N LEU A 6 -5.48 8.40 -9.72
CA LEU A 6 -4.99 9.35 -8.71
C LEU A 6 -5.72 10.69 -8.75
N ARG A 7 -6.00 11.20 -9.95
CA ARG A 7 -6.75 12.46 -10.13
C ARG A 7 -8.14 12.39 -9.52
N LEU A 8 -8.81 11.25 -9.67
CA LEU A 8 -10.19 11.05 -9.20
C LEU A 8 -10.27 10.62 -7.73
N SER A 9 -9.18 10.12 -7.16
CA SER A 9 -9.11 9.64 -5.77
C SER A 9 -8.33 10.60 -4.88
N VAL A 10 -7.06 10.34 -4.67
CA VAL A 10 -6.23 11.02 -3.66
C VAL A 10 -6.11 12.52 -3.92
N PHE A 11 -5.85 12.95 -5.16
CA PHE A 11 -5.73 14.37 -5.49
C PHE A 11 -7.05 15.12 -5.24
N LYS A 12 -8.19 14.52 -5.60
CA LYS A 12 -9.52 15.08 -5.31
C LYS A 12 -9.77 15.16 -3.80
N LEU A 13 -9.38 14.14 -3.06
CA LEU A 13 -9.52 14.11 -1.60
C LEU A 13 -8.76 15.28 -0.94
N PHE A 14 -7.49 15.50 -1.31
CA PHE A 14 -6.70 16.62 -0.78
C PHE A 14 -7.34 17.97 -1.10
N ASN A 15 -7.85 18.16 -2.32
CA ASN A 15 -8.57 19.40 -2.68
C ASN A 15 -9.82 19.60 -1.79
N THR A 16 -10.58 18.53 -1.54
CA THR A 16 -11.75 18.58 -0.68
C THR A 16 -11.38 18.92 0.77
N LEU A 17 -10.31 18.34 1.30
CA LEU A 17 -9.82 18.61 2.66
C LEU A 17 -9.36 20.08 2.81
N ILE A 18 -8.61 20.60 1.83
CA ILE A 18 -8.19 22.01 1.79
C ILE A 18 -9.42 22.92 1.80
N SER A 19 -10.45 22.58 1.02
CA SER A 19 -11.69 23.34 0.95
C SER A 19 -12.47 23.31 2.27
N LYS A 20 -12.67 22.12 2.82
CA LYS A 20 -13.38 21.93 4.11
C LYS A 20 -12.69 22.65 5.27
N ALA A 21 -11.36 22.69 5.25
CA ALA A 21 -10.56 23.36 6.26
C ALA A 21 -10.40 24.88 6.02
N ASN A 22 -10.97 25.43 4.93
CA ASN A 22 -10.83 26.84 4.53
C ASN A 22 -9.36 27.29 4.35
N LEU A 23 -8.49 26.41 3.84
CA LEU A 23 -7.05 26.63 3.70
C LEU A 23 -6.61 27.07 2.30
N HIS A 24 -7.52 27.52 1.44
CA HIS A 24 -7.21 27.91 0.05
C HIS A 24 -6.12 28.97 -0.07
N SER A 25 -6.05 29.92 0.84
CA SER A 25 -5.01 30.96 0.85
C SER A 25 -3.60 30.42 1.14
N GLN A 26 -3.52 29.25 1.77
CA GLN A 26 -2.27 28.62 2.17
C GLN A 26 -1.74 27.62 1.14
N PHE A 27 -2.55 27.24 0.14
CA PHE A 27 -2.18 26.24 -0.85
C PHE A 27 -2.48 26.69 -2.27
N LYS A 28 -1.49 26.55 -3.15
CA LYS A 28 -1.64 26.72 -4.60
C LYS A 28 -1.82 25.34 -5.22
N ILE A 29 -2.94 25.12 -5.89
CA ILE A 29 -3.30 23.85 -6.51
C ILE A 29 -3.13 23.97 -8.02
N ASN A 30 -2.29 23.11 -8.60
CA ASN A 30 -2.15 22.96 -10.05
C ASN A 30 -2.81 21.64 -10.47
N LYS A 31 -3.97 21.75 -11.11
CA LYS A 31 -4.76 20.58 -11.55
C LYS A 31 -4.18 19.90 -12.79
N THR A 32 -3.41 20.62 -13.61
CA THR A 32 -2.78 20.07 -14.80
C THR A 32 -1.63 19.15 -14.42
N ASP A 33 -0.71 19.65 -13.59
CA ASP A 33 0.47 18.92 -13.16
C ASP A 33 0.21 18.03 -11.93
N MET A 34 -1.02 18.06 -11.40
CA MET A 34 -1.39 17.38 -10.15
C MET A 34 -0.39 17.68 -9.02
N THR A 35 -0.22 18.96 -8.72
CA THR A 35 0.65 19.41 -7.62
C THR A 35 -0.07 20.34 -6.67
N ILE A 36 0.31 20.28 -5.41
CA ILE A 36 -0.17 21.17 -4.35
C ILE A 36 1.05 21.78 -3.67
N THR A 37 1.15 23.11 -3.70
CA THR A 37 2.26 23.85 -3.10
C THR A 37 1.76 24.63 -1.90
N ASN A 38 2.41 24.48 -0.74
CA ASN A 38 2.18 25.33 0.39
C ASN A 38 2.80 26.71 0.12
N THR A 39 1.98 27.78 0.19
CA THR A 39 2.42 29.14 -0.16
C THR A 39 3.40 29.71 0.88
N ARG A 40 3.37 29.21 2.12
CA ARG A 40 4.15 29.72 3.24
C ARG A 40 5.58 29.16 3.25
N ASN A 41 5.72 27.83 3.23
CA ASN A 41 7.01 27.16 3.34
C ASN A 41 7.53 26.57 2.03
N LYS A 42 6.77 26.72 0.94
CA LYS A 42 7.09 26.23 -0.42
C LYS A 42 7.19 24.70 -0.55
N SER A 43 6.74 23.94 0.45
CA SER A 43 6.65 22.49 0.31
C SER A 43 5.70 22.11 -0.80
N ASN A 44 6.08 21.11 -1.60
CA ASN A 44 5.31 20.62 -2.72
C ASN A 44 4.87 19.17 -2.49
N LEU A 45 3.61 18.88 -2.81
CA LEU A 45 3.08 17.53 -2.98
C LEU A 45 2.92 17.27 -4.47
N HIS A 46 3.52 16.20 -4.96
CA HIS A 46 3.38 15.72 -6.33
C HIS A 46 2.57 14.42 -6.32
N PHE A 47 1.52 14.36 -7.14
CA PHE A 47 0.68 13.17 -7.27
C PHE A 47 1.03 12.47 -8.59
N LEU A 48 1.66 11.32 -8.50
CA LEU A 48 2.24 10.63 -9.66
C LEU A 48 1.72 9.20 -9.74
N GLY A 49 1.35 8.78 -10.94
CA GLY A 49 1.06 7.38 -11.22
C GLY A 49 2.32 6.64 -11.66
N LEU A 50 2.30 5.31 -11.53
CA LEU A 50 3.36 4.42 -12.01
C LEU A 50 3.43 4.30 -13.54
N ASP A 51 2.38 4.76 -14.22
CA ASP A 51 2.28 4.80 -15.68
C ASP A 51 3.18 5.88 -16.34
N ASP A 52 3.85 6.72 -15.52
CA ASP A 52 4.75 7.75 -15.99
C ASP A 52 6.10 7.72 -15.23
N PRO A 53 6.94 6.69 -15.45
CA PRO A 53 8.22 6.54 -14.75
C PRO A 53 9.21 7.66 -15.07
N GLU A 54 9.08 8.32 -16.24
CA GLU A 54 9.95 9.45 -16.60
C GLU A 54 9.67 10.67 -15.74
N LYS A 55 8.40 10.93 -15.40
CA LYS A 55 8.05 11.98 -14.44
C LYS A 55 8.65 11.74 -13.07
N LEU A 56 8.62 10.49 -12.59
CA LEU A 56 9.29 10.13 -11.34
C LEU A 56 10.79 10.46 -11.37
N LYS A 57 11.45 10.23 -12.52
CA LYS A 57 12.86 10.54 -12.69
C LYS A 57 13.17 12.04 -12.75
N SER A 58 12.22 12.85 -13.20
CA SER A 58 12.39 14.30 -13.38
C SER A 58 12.23 15.12 -12.11
N ILE A 59 11.66 14.55 -11.03
CA ILE A 59 11.46 15.26 -9.77
C ILE A 59 12.73 15.16 -8.92
N ASP A 60 13.27 16.30 -8.58
CA ASP A 60 14.41 16.44 -7.68
C ASP A 60 13.95 16.88 -6.27
N GLY A 61 14.83 16.70 -5.29
CA GLY A 61 14.60 17.19 -3.94
C GLY A 61 13.54 16.44 -3.12
N ILE A 62 13.21 15.20 -3.48
CA ILE A 62 12.21 14.41 -2.75
C ILE A 62 12.70 14.08 -1.35
N THR A 63 11.87 14.40 -0.35
CA THR A 63 12.15 14.15 1.09
C THR A 63 11.20 13.15 1.74
N GLY A 64 10.05 12.89 1.12
CA GLY A 64 9.07 11.92 1.58
C GLY A 64 8.30 11.33 0.41
N ILE A 65 7.94 10.07 0.50
CA ILE A 65 7.16 9.35 -0.50
C ILE A 65 6.05 8.58 0.22
N TRP A 66 4.82 8.71 -0.27
CA TRP A 66 3.70 7.88 0.16
C TRP A 66 3.20 7.07 -1.03
N VAL A 67 3.27 5.77 -0.88
CA VAL A 67 2.78 4.80 -1.86
C VAL A 67 1.47 4.22 -1.34
N GLU A 68 0.38 4.58 -1.97
CA GLU A 68 -0.94 3.99 -1.72
C GLU A 68 -1.11 2.74 -2.59
N GLU A 69 -1.68 1.69 -2.02
CA GLU A 69 -1.84 0.37 -2.67
C GLU A 69 -0.49 -0.24 -3.08
N ALA A 70 0.47 -0.27 -2.15
CA ALA A 70 1.82 -0.77 -2.43
C ALA A 70 1.85 -2.24 -2.86
N SER A 71 0.78 -3.00 -2.64
CA SER A 71 0.61 -4.35 -3.17
C SER A 71 0.48 -4.42 -4.70
N GLU A 72 0.20 -3.29 -5.37
CA GLU A 72 0.20 -3.21 -6.83
C GLU A 72 1.61 -2.98 -7.43
N MET A 73 2.63 -2.77 -6.57
CA MET A 73 4.00 -2.47 -7.01
C MET A 73 4.91 -3.68 -6.92
N GLU A 74 5.89 -3.73 -7.81
CA GLU A 74 6.98 -4.67 -7.71
C GLU A 74 8.07 -4.14 -6.75
N GLN A 75 8.85 -5.06 -6.18
CA GLN A 75 9.95 -4.69 -5.28
C GLN A 75 10.95 -3.72 -5.93
N LYS A 76 11.24 -3.90 -7.24
CA LYS A 76 12.14 -3.02 -7.99
C LYS A 76 11.68 -1.56 -8.00
N ASP A 77 10.36 -1.32 -8.03
CA ASP A 77 9.79 0.02 -8.07
C ASP A 77 10.04 0.75 -6.75
N ILE A 78 9.85 0.07 -5.63
CA ILE A 78 10.14 0.63 -4.30
C ILE A 78 11.64 0.93 -4.13
N LEU A 79 12.52 0.07 -4.66
CA LEU A 79 13.95 0.32 -4.65
C LEU A 79 14.32 1.55 -5.48
N GLU A 80 13.67 1.75 -6.62
CA GLU A 80 13.88 2.95 -7.44
C GLU A 80 13.36 4.22 -6.75
N LEU A 81 12.19 4.17 -6.12
CA LEU A 81 11.67 5.28 -5.30
C LEU A 81 12.64 5.63 -4.16
N ASN A 82 13.18 4.64 -3.48
CA ASN A 82 14.16 4.86 -2.40
C ASN A 82 15.43 5.57 -2.90
N ARG A 83 15.89 5.29 -4.12
CA ARG A 83 17.02 6.00 -4.73
C ARG A 83 16.71 7.47 -5.03
N ARG A 84 15.42 7.83 -5.18
CA ARG A 84 14.97 9.21 -5.40
C ARG A 84 14.85 10.03 -4.13
N LEU A 85 14.85 9.39 -2.98
CA LEU A 85 14.71 10.05 -1.68
C LEU A 85 16.01 10.78 -1.27
N ARG A 86 16.38 11.81 -2.04
CA ARG A 86 17.67 12.52 -1.93
C ARG A 86 17.55 14.00 -1.53
N GLY A 87 16.32 14.54 -1.39
CA GLY A 87 16.12 15.94 -1.04
C GLY A 87 16.77 16.31 0.29
N GLU A 88 17.21 17.53 0.40
CA GLU A 88 17.71 18.08 1.65
C GLU A 88 16.56 18.40 2.61
N THR A 89 16.69 17.99 3.85
CA THR A 89 15.70 18.26 4.89
C THR A 89 16.37 18.35 6.25
N LYS A 90 15.79 19.17 7.14
CA LYS A 90 16.17 19.24 8.56
C LYS A 90 15.65 18.04 9.37
N TYR A 91 14.74 17.29 8.78
CA TYR A 91 14.07 16.14 9.40
C TYR A 91 14.54 14.84 8.74
N TYR A 92 13.90 13.74 9.07
CA TYR A 92 14.15 12.45 8.45
C TYR A 92 13.51 12.36 7.07
N LYS A 93 14.05 11.47 6.24
CA LYS A 93 13.47 11.06 4.98
C LYS A 93 12.75 9.74 5.20
N GLN A 94 11.57 9.57 4.59
CA GLN A 94 10.81 8.35 4.78
C GLN A 94 10.02 7.94 3.54
N ILE A 95 9.75 6.65 3.45
CA ILE A 95 8.76 6.06 2.55
C ILE A 95 7.66 5.45 3.41
N ILE A 96 6.41 5.82 3.12
CA ILE A 96 5.23 5.24 3.73
C ILE A 96 4.56 4.34 2.70
N LEU A 97 4.34 3.08 3.03
CA LEU A 97 3.64 2.10 2.21
C LEU A 97 2.32 1.74 2.87
N THR A 98 1.20 1.94 2.17
CA THR A 98 -0.12 1.51 2.63
C THR A 98 -0.67 0.45 1.69
N PHE A 99 -1.19 -0.64 2.21
CA PHE A 99 -1.71 -1.74 1.40
C PHE A 99 -2.58 -2.69 2.23
N ASN A 100 -3.41 -3.47 1.54
CA ASN A 100 -4.06 -4.64 2.10
C ASN A 100 -3.17 -5.87 1.88
N PRO A 101 -3.02 -6.77 2.86
CA PRO A 101 -2.12 -7.92 2.80
C PRO A 101 -2.74 -9.07 1.99
N ILE A 102 -2.87 -8.89 0.67
CA ILE A 102 -3.65 -9.76 -0.24
C ILE A 102 -3.13 -11.20 -0.25
N SER A 103 -1.81 -11.40 -0.22
CA SER A 103 -1.20 -12.74 -0.33
C SER A 103 0.03 -12.87 0.56
N HIS A 104 0.11 -13.97 1.30
CA HIS A 104 1.28 -14.30 2.11
C HIS A 104 2.55 -14.59 1.29
N LEU A 105 2.42 -14.84 -0.02
CA LEU A 105 3.55 -15.02 -0.94
C LEU A 105 4.03 -13.69 -1.54
N HIS A 106 3.38 -12.58 -1.20
CA HIS A 106 3.75 -11.29 -1.74
C HIS A 106 5.13 -10.82 -1.24
N TRP A 107 5.92 -10.18 -2.09
CA TRP A 107 7.26 -9.71 -1.77
C TRP A 107 7.29 -8.74 -0.56
N LEU A 108 6.24 -7.95 -0.34
CA LEU A 108 6.11 -7.08 0.84
C LEU A 108 6.20 -7.85 2.14
N LYS A 109 5.56 -9.04 2.21
CA LYS A 109 5.64 -9.90 3.38
C LYS A 109 7.07 -10.38 3.60
N ALA A 110 7.66 -10.99 2.59
CA ALA A 110 9.03 -11.51 2.67
C ALA A 110 10.06 -10.42 3.03
N HIS A 111 9.90 -9.21 2.45
CA HIS A 111 10.86 -8.13 2.61
C HIS A 111 10.74 -7.39 3.95
N PHE A 112 9.53 -7.10 4.40
CA PHE A 112 9.31 -6.26 5.58
C PHE A 112 8.90 -7.03 6.83
N PHE A 113 8.19 -8.15 6.71
CA PHE A 113 7.64 -8.87 7.85
C PHE A 113 8.47 -10.10 8.21
N ASP A 114 8.94 -10.86 7.23
CA ASP A 114 9.68 -12.09 7.47
C ASP A 114 11.20 -11.86 7.55
N ASN A 115 11.68 -10.69 7.11
CA ASN A 115 13.10 -10.35 7.13
C ASN A 115 13.51 -9.72 8.46
N PRO A 116 14.30 -10.40 9.31
CA PRO A 116 14.72 -9.87 10.60
C PRO A 116 15.66 -8.67 10.49
N ALA A 117 16.28 -8.45 9.33
CA ALA A 117 17.12 -7.27 9.07
C ALA A 117 16.31 -6.03 8.62
N SER A 118 15.00 -6.15 8.47
CA SER A 118 14.15 -5.01 8.13
C SER A 118 14.16 -3.97 9.25
N LYS A 119 14.40 -2.72 8.88
CA LYS A 119 14.31 -1.56 9.79
C LYS A 119 12.97 -0.83 9.65
N ALA A 120 12.00 -1.42 8.98
CA ALA A 120 10.69 -0.83 8.80
C ALA A 120 9.89 -0.86 10.10
N HIS A 121 9.20 0.24 10.39
CA HIS A 121 8.16 0.26 11.42
C HIS A 121 6.85 -0.21 10.78
N ILE A 122 6.26 -1.24 11.35
CA ILE A 122 5.03 -1.85 10.85
C ILE A 122 3.88 -1.46 11.76
N TYR A 123 2.84 -0.90 11.16
CA TYR A 123 1.59 -0.57 11.83
C TYR A 123 0.48 -1.37 11.18
N LYS A 124 -0.19 -2.19 11.95
CA LYS A 124 -1.41 -2.88 11.54
C LYS A 124 -2.59 -2.08 12.06
N THR A 125 -3.49 -1.70 11.17
CA THR A 125 -4.76 -1.05 11.49
C THR A 125 -5.90 -1.82 10.87
N THR A 126 -7.06 -1.78 11.52
CA THR A 126 -8.28 -2.43 11.09
C THR A 126 -9.43 -1.43 11.11
N TYR A 127 -10.60 -1.81 10.62
CA TYR A 127 -11.79 -0.98 10.73
C TYR A 127 -12.18 -0.68 12.20
N LEU A 128 -11.78 -1.53 13.13
CA LEU A 128 -12.03 -1.34 14.58
C LEU A 128 -11.21 -0.19 15.17
N ASP A 129 -10.10 0.17 14.54
CA ASP A 129 -9.26 1.29 14.95
C ASP A 129 -9.76 2.63 14.39
N ASN A 130 -10.76 2.61 13.51
CA ASN A 130 -11.32 3.80 12.90
C ASN A 130 -12.55 4.30 13.65
N SER A 131 -12.37 5.29 14.52
CA SER A 131 -13.46 5.91 15.28
C SER A 131 -14.45 6.74 14.44
N PHE A 132 -14.19 6.93 13.14
CA PHE A 132 -15.03 7.69 12.21
C PHE A 132 -15.79 6.81 11.21
N ILE A 133 -15.70 5.49 11.34
CA ILE A 133 -16.43 4.56 10.50
C ILE A 133 -17.94 4.68 10.79
N ASP A 134 -18.76 4.73 9.74
CA ASP A 134 -20.21 4.65 9.92
C ASP A 134 -20.67 3.20 10.15
N GLU A 135 -21.78 3.04 10.86
CA GLU A 135 -22.29 1.72 11.25
C GLU A 135 -22.72 0.88 10.04
N GLU A 136 -23.20 1.51 8.97
CA GLU A 136 -23.60 0.81 7.74
C GLU A 136 -22.39 0.15 7.08
N TYR A 137 -21.29 0.90 6.90
CA TYR A 137 -20.05 0.35 6.32
C TYR A 137 -19.40 -0.69 7.24
N LYS A 138 -19.49 -0.51 8.56
CA LYS A 138 -19.02 -1.51 9.52
C LYS A 138 -19.79 -2.82 9.37
N GLN A 139 -21.13 -2.74 9.26
CA GLN A 139 -21.97 -3.90 9.06
C GLN A 139 -21.66 -4.59 7.73
N GLU A 140 -21.44 -3.83 6.63
CA GLU A 140 -21.02 -4.40 5.36
C GLU A 140 -19.72 -5.21 5.47
N LEU A 141 -18.73 -4.69 6.20
CA LEU A 141 -17.47 -5.41 6.45
C LEU A 141 -17.69 -6.70 7.25
N GLU A 142 -18.55 -6.66 8.27
CA GLU A 142 -18.87 -7.83 9.09
C GLU A 142 -19.68 -8.88 8.30
N ASP A 143 -20.55 -8.45 7.42
CA ASP A 143 -21.32 -9.34 6.55
C ASP A 143 -20.46 -10.10 5.52
N ILE A 144 -19.32 -9.52 5.09
CA ILE A 144 -18.35 -10.22 4.23
C ILE A 144 -17.94 -11.56 4.86
N LYS A 145 -17.81 -11.63 6.18
CA LYS A 145 -17.45 -12.86 6.89
C LYS A 145 -18.40 -14.03 6.58
N ASN A 146 -19.66 -13.75 6.32
CA ASN A 146 -20.69 -14.77 6.12
C ASN A 146 -20.60 -15.46 4.74
N TYR A 147 -20.00 -14.81 3.74
CA TYR A 147 -19.89 -15.34 2.38
C TYR A 147 -18.43 -15.49 1.88
N ASP A 148 -17.48 -14.75 2.46
CA ASP A 148 -16.06 -14.88 2.13
C ASP A 148 -15.18 -14.52 3.35
N GLU A 149 -14.94 -15.52 4.19
CA GLU A 149 -14.11 -15.36 5.39
C GLU A 149 -12.68 -14.90 5.05
N GLN A 150 -12.14 -15.29 3.90
CA GLN A 150 -10.81 -14.89 3.49
C GLN A 150 -10.75 -13.41 3.15
N GLN A 151 -11.71 -12.88 2.42
CA GLN A 151 -11.81 -11.44 2.16
C GLN A 151 -12.00 -10.66 3.46
N TYR A 152 -12.85 -11.13 4.36
CA TYR A 152 -12.99 -10.51 5.67
C TYR A 152 -11.66 -10.42 6.42
N ARG A 153 -10.89 -11.50 6.46
CA ARG A 153 -9.57 -11.51 7.11
C ARG A 153 -8.59 -10.54 6.48
N ILE A 154 -8.58 -10.41 5.15
CA ILE A 154 -7.69 -9.50 4.43
C ILE A 154 -8.11 -8.04 4.62
N TYR A 155 -9.36 -7.72 4.28
CA TYR A 155 -9.82 -6.32 4.15
C TYR A 155 -10.33 -5.72 5.45
N ALA A 156 -10.93 -6.52 6.32
CA ALA A 156 -11.42 -6.04 7.61
C ALA A 156 -10.38 -6.22 8.72
N LEU A 157 -9.71 -7.38 8.80
CA LEU A 157 -8.76 -7.66 9.87
C LEU A 157 -7.30 -7.40 9.52
N GLY A 158 -6.96 -7.06 8.27
CA GLY A 158 -5.59 -6.82 7.84
C GLY A 158 -4.67 -8.03 8.04
N GLU A 159 -5.17 -9.22 7.80
CA GLU A 159 -4.40 -10.46 7.85
C GLU A 159 -3.91 -10.86 6.47
N TRP A 160 -2.73 -11.51 6.41
CA TRP A 160 -2.21 -11.99 5.14
C TRP A 160 -3.09 -13.07 4.52
N GLY A 161 -3.53 -12.82 3.28
CA GLY A 161 -4.31 -13.78 2.52
C GLY A 161 -3.54 -15.06 2.28
N VAL A 162 -4.20 -16.18 2.49
CA VAL A 162 -3.70 -17.50 2.11
C VAL A 162 -4.26 -17.81 0.73
N LEU A 163 -3.40 -18.24 -0.21
CA LEU A 163 -3.88 -18.68 -1.51
C LEU A 163 -4.73 -19.95 -1.29
N ASN A 164 -6.03 -19.75 -1.28
CA ASN A 164 -6.97 -20.86 -1.55
C ASN A 164 -7.01 -21.10 -3.07
N GLY A 165 -5.83 -21.27 -3.67
CA GLY A 165 -5.78 -21.91 -4.98
C GLY A 165 -6.45 -23.27 -4.84
N ASN A 166 -7.11 -23.76 -5.88
CA ASN A 166 -7.67 -25.10 -5.92
C ASN A 166 -6.63 -26.06 -5.34
N ILE A 167 -6.76 -26.36 -4.04
CA ILE A 167 -5.96 -27.39 -3.39
C ILE A 167 -6.45 -28.68 -4.00
N ILE A 168 -5.79 -29.10 -5.10
CA ILE A 168 -6.13 -30.33 -5.83
C ILE A 168 -6.14 -31.50 -4.85
N HIS A 169 -5.35 -31.40 -3.77
CA HIS A 169 -5.26 -32.39 -2.71
C HIS A 169 -5.34 -31.73 -1.32
N HIS A 170 -6.53 -31.30 -0.90
CA HIS A 170 -6.77 -30.72 0.44
C HIS A 170 -6.46 -31.69 1.60
N ARG A 171 -6.33 -32.96 1.32
CA ARG A 171 -5.93 -34.03 2.27
C ARG A 171 -4.47 -34.41 2.16
N PHE A 172 -3.65 -33.69 1.34
CA PHE A 172 -2.23 -33.98 1.24
C PHE A 172 -1.54 -33.67 2.57
N ASN A 173 -0.88 -34.65 3.13
CA ASN A 173 -0.03 -34.51 4.30
C ASN A 173 1.38 -34.99 3.91
N LYS A 174 2.36 -34.09 4.04
CA LYS A 174 3.75 -34.38 3.67
C LYS A 174 4.32 -35.59 4.39
N ASP A 175 4.01 -35.74 5.67
CA ASP A 175 4.55 -36.83 6.50
C ASP A 175 3.93 -38.21 6.17
N ILE A 176 2.75 -38.18 5.53
CA ILE A 176 2.03 -39.43 5.15
C ILE A 176 2.24 -39.76 3.66
N HIS A 177 2.27 -38.73 2.81
CA HIS A 177 2.19 -38.91 1.35
C HIS A 177 3.52 -38.74 0.62
N ILE A 178 4.61 -38.33 1.31
CA ILE A 178 5.95 -38.30 0.74
C ILE A 178 6.72 -39.49 1.30
N SER A 179 7.08 -40.42 0.41
CA SER A 179 8.00 -41.54 0.74
C SER A 179 9.44 -41.04 0.57
N ASN A 180 10.32 -41.36 1.52
CA ASN A 180 11.76 -41.19 1.37
C ASN A 180 12.42 -42.29 0.48
N LYS A 181 11.62 -43.18 -0.10
CA LYS A 181 12.11 -44.19 -1.03
C LYS A 181 12.42 -43.57 -2.39
N THR A 182 13.52 -43.99 -2.98
CA THR A 182 13.90 -43.62 -4.35
C THR A 182 13.18 -44.50 -5.36
N ILE A 183 13.12 -44.06 -6.64
CA ILE A 183 12.49 -44.84 -7.73
C ILE A 183 13.13 -46.23 -7.88
N HIS A 184 14.35 -46.44 -7.39
CA HIS A 184 15.05 -47.74 -7.42
C HIS A 184 14.63 -48.67 -6.31
N ASP A 185 13.77 -48.28 -5.39
CA ASP A 185 13.29 -49.10 -4.28
C ASP A 185 11.96 -49.82 -4.57
N PHE A 186 11.48 -49.75 -5.85
CA PHE A 186 10.26 -50.39 -6.34
C PHE A 186 10.54 -51.40 -7.44
#